data_4881cf14475ca71367fafa010d6c22d0
#
_entry.id   4881cf14475ca71367fafa010d6c22d0
#
_cell.length_a   1.000
_cell.length_b   1.000
_cell.length_c   1.000
_cell.angle_alpha   90.00
_cell.angle_beta   90.00
_cell.angle_gamma   90.00
#
_symmetry.space_group_name_H-M   'P 1'
#
loop_
_entity.id
_entity.type
_entity.pdbx_description
1 polymer ?
#
loop_
_entity_poly.entity_id
_entity_poly.type
_entity_poly.pdbx_seq_one_letter_code
_entity_poly.pdbx_strand_id
1 'polypeptide(L)'
;YKFKLESIFRNSGQNKLIIKPYMGHAGRGIDMAIKHGNKILIRTDGEELDIANYKLSEKAIIQEVVIQDERIAKISASSVNTIRVVTFYTKSDDVIIVSASMRFGVGTSIVDNWSSGGIAVGINHETGKLMRVAYDKHGNEYHAHPDSGVVFSTYQIQPWEQILQVAETVQKACPFYRMIGVDIAISKDGPVLIEVNANPDIVFQEQTAGPLLKNKKVLNAFAEDDLLINKYQKMLLKST
;
A
#
# COMPACT_ATOMS: atom_id res chain seq x y z
N TYR A 1 -1.32 -13.51 26.48
CA TYR A 1 -0.97 -13.32 25.05
C TYR A 1 -0.18 -14.48 24.48
N LYS A 2 0.83 -15.03 25.20
CA LYS A 2 1.68 -16.14 24.75
C LYS A 2 0.86 -17.30 24.20
N PHE A 3 -0.13 -17.81 24.95
CA PHE A 3 -0.99 -18.92 24.52
C PHE A 3 -1.79 -18.64 23.24
N LYS A 4 -2.27 -17.41 23.07
CA LYS A 4 -2.97 -17.00 21.83
C LYS A 4 -2.02 -16.99 20.63
N LEU A 5 -0.83 -16.41 20.77
CA LEU A 5 0.18 -16.39 19.72
C LEU A 5 0.65 -17.81 19.36
N GLU A 6 0.89 -18.68 20.35
CA GLU A 6 1.26 -20.07 20.11
C GLU A 6 0.19 -20.85 19.34
N SER A 7 -1.10 -20.58 19.63
CA SER A 7 -2.21 -21.16 18.87
C SER A 7 -2.24 -20.67 17.43
N ILE A 8 -2.06 -19.36 17.21
CA ILE A 8 -2.03 -18.78 15.85
C ILE A 8 -0.84 -19.32 15.07
N PHE A 9 0.35 -19.38 15.65
CA PHE A 9 1.53 -19.97 15.00
C PHE A 9 1.33 -21.44 14.60
N ARG A 10 0.60 -22.22 15.42
CA ARG A 10 0.28 -23.61 15.07
C ARG A 10 -0.68 -23.71 13.90
N ASN A 11 -1.69 -22.85 13.87
CA ASN A 11 -2.74 -22.89 12.85
C ASN A 11 -2.27 -22.33 11.50
N SER A 12 -1.44 -21.28 11.51
CA SER A 12 -0.93 -20.65 10.29
C SER A 12 0.22 -21.42 9.64
N GLY A 13 0.93 -22.27 10.40
CA GLY A 13 2.14 -22.93 9.92
C GLY A 13 3.33 -21.96 9.67
N GLN A 14 3.14 -20.66 9.93
CA GLN A 14 4.19 -19.65 9.78
C GLN A 14 5.03 -19.56 11.06
N ASN A 15 6.24 -19.02 10.93
CA ASN A 15 7.13 -18.69 12.05
C ASN A 15 7.22 -17.19 12.33
N LYS A 16 6.48 -16.36 11.58
CA LYS A 16 6.39 -14.91 11.76
C LYS A 16 4.94 -14.46 11.68
N LEU A 17 4.56 -13.52 12.53
CA LEU A 17 3.24 -12.88 12.53
C LEU A 17 3.41 -11.37 12.71
N ILE A 18 2.52 -10.60 12.11
CA ILE A 18 2.45 -9.15 12.31
C ILE A 18 1.42 -8.85 13.41
N ILE A 19 1.79 -7.96 14.32
CA ILE A 19 0.92 -7.42 15.36
C ILE A 19 0.69 -5.95 15.02
N LYS A 20 -0.56 -5.56 14.78
CA LYS A 20 -0.95 -4.18 14.47
C LYS A 20 -1.89 -3.65 15.54
N PRO A 21 -1.78 -2.38 15.97
CA PRO A 21 -2.81 -1.78 16.81
C PRO A 21 -4.14 -1.75 16.05
N TYR A 22 -5.25 -2.01 16.76
CA TYR A 22 -6.59 -1.98 16.17
C TYR A 22 -6.94 -0.60 15.58
N MET A 23 -6.50 0.47 16.24
CA MET A 23 -6.60 1.85 15.76
C MET A 23 -5.19 2.39 15.58
N GLY A 24 -4.64 2.21 14.41
CA GLY A 24 -3.31 2.70 14.03
C GLY A 24 -3.36 3.34 12.65
N HIS A 25 -2.35 4.16 12.36
CA HIS A 25 -2.18 4.77 11.04
C HIS A 25 -0.69 4.96 10.74
N ALA A 26 -0.35 5.07 9.48
CA ALA A 26 1.01 5.32 8.99
C ALA A 26 2.07 4.27 9.43
N GLY A 27 1.66 3.02 9.68
CA GLY A 27 2.57 1.93 10.06
C GLY A 27 3.14 2.03 11.47
N ARG A 28 2.65 2.93 12.31
CA ARG A 28 3.13 3.10 13.69
C ARG A 28 2.62 1.97 14.60
N GLY A 29 3.52 1.49 15.46
CA GLY A 29 3.20 0.43 16.43
C GLY A 29 2.96 -0.93 15.77
N ILE A 30 3.53 -1.17 14.58
CA ILE A 30 3.55 -2.49 13.95
C ILE A 30 4.73 -3.26 14.52
N ASP A 31 4.43 -4.36 15.19
CA ASP A 31 5.41 -5.26 15.75
C ASP A 31 5.41 -6.59 14.98
N MET A 32 6.51 -7.33 15.09
CA MET A 32 6.63 -8.67 14.49
C MET A 32 6.90 -9.72 15.56
N ALA A 33 6.00 -10.68 15.69
CA ALA A 33 6.26 -11.87 16.50
C ALA A 33 7.03 -12.91 15.66
N ILE A 34 8.13 -13.44 16.20
CA ILE A 34 9.00 -14.40 15.54
C ILE A 34 9.12 -15.63 16.45
N LYS A 35 8.79 -16.80 15.91
CA LYS A 35 8.89 -18.07 16.63
C LYS A 35 10.17 -18.81 16.26
N HIS A 36 10.99 -19.09 17.28
CA HIS A 36 12.19 -19.92 17.18
C HIS A 36 12.04 -21.12 18.14
N GLY A 37 11.61 -22.26 17.61
CA GLY A 37 11.31 -23.44 18.44
C GLY A 37 10.21 -23.12 19.47
N ASN A 38 10.55 -23.20 20.76
CA ASN A 38 9.64 -22.88 21.86
C ASN A 38 9.71 -21.43 22.34
N LYS A 39 10.58 -20.60 21.75
CA LYS A 39 10.69 -19.18 22.08
C LYS A 39 9.91 -18.34 21.09
N ILE A 40 9.28 -17.28 21.58
CA ILE A 40 8.66 -16.24 20.77
C ILE A 40 9.33 -14.93 21.15
N LEU A 41 9.93 -14.29 20.14
CA LEU A 41 10.52 -12.96 20.25
C LEU A 41 9.60 -11.96 19.58
N ILE A 42 9.53 -10.77 20.12
CA ILE A 42 8.79 -9.64 19.51
C ILE A 42 9.81 -8.61 19.10
N ARG A 43 9.83 -8.31 17.80
CA ARG A 43 10.58 -7.19 17.26
C ARG A 43 9.68 -5.95 17.27
N THR A 44 10.09 -4.94 18.02
CA THR A 44 9.40 -3.66 18.21
C THR A 44 10.43 -2.54 18.22
N ASP A 45 10.19 -1.45 17.49
CA ASP A 45 11.06 -0.25 17.41
C ASP A 45 12.57 -0.56 17.21
N GLY A 46 12.86 -1.63 16.46
CA GLY A 46 14.25 -2.05 16.17
C GLY A 46 14.89 -2.95 17.23
N GLU A 47 14.21 -3.21 18.33
CA GLU A 47 14.65 -4.11 19.40
C GLU A 47 13.95 -5.48 19.32
N GLU A 48 14.58 -6.52 19.86
CA GLU A 48 13.97 -7.83 20.04
C GLU A 48 13.78 -8.12 21.54
N LEU A 49 12.52 -8.35 21.93
CA LEU A 49 12.13 -8.65 23.29
C LEU A 49 11.58 -10.07 23.38
N ASP A 50 11.85 -10.77 24.49
CA ASP A 50 11.11 -11.98 24.80
C ASP A 50 9.63 -11.63 25.03
N ILE A 51 8.71 -12.48 24.56
CA ILE A 51 7.26 -12.28 24.73
C ILE A 51 6.83 -12.09 26.18
N ALA A 52 7.60 -12.61 27.13
CA ALA A 52 7.35 -12.44 28.56
C ALA A 52 7.51 -10.98 29.02
N ASN A 53 8.34 -10.22 28.32
CA ASN A 53 8.63 -8.80 28.59
C ASN A 53 7.84 -7.84 27.68
N TYR A 54 7.13 -8.36 26.70
CA TYR A 54 6.34 -7.57 25.77
C TYR A 54 4.97 -7.24 26.34
N LYS A 55 4.63 -5.95 26.32
CA LYS A 55 3.30 -5.46 26.66
C LYS A 55 2.56 -5.07 25.39
N LEU A 56 1.58 -5.88 25.01
CA LEU A 56 0.68 -5.50 23.94
C LEU A 56 -0.16 -4.29 24.38
N SER A 57 -0.12 -3.22 23.60
CA SER A 57 -1.01 -2.08 23.79
C SER A 57 -2.44 -2.48 23.45
N GLU A 58 -3.34 -2.35 24.41
CA GLU A 58 -4.80 -2.53 24.35
C GLU A 58 -5.35 -3.55 23.36
N LYS A 59 -5.90 -3.11 22.21
CA LYS A 59 -6.48 -3.97 21.18
C LYS A 59 -5.55 -4.06 19.97
N ALA A 60 -5.21 -5.27 19.57
CA ALA A 60 -4.36 -5.50 18.41
C ALA A 60 -4.97 -6.56 17.47
N ILE A 61 -4.65 -6.43 16.21
CA ILE A 61 -4.91 -7.42 15.17
C ILE A 61 -3.62 -8.20 14.95
N ILE A 62 -3.71 -9.52 14.90
CA ILE A 62 -2.59 -10.41 14.57
C ILE A 62 -2.85 -10.98 13.19
N GLN A 63 -1.90 -10.80 12.29
CA GLN A 63 -1.99 -11.22 10.90
C GLN A 63 -0.79 -12.07 10.51
N GLU A 64 -0.99 -12.93 9.53
CA GLU A 64 0.10 -13.66 8.87
C GLU A 64 0.99 -12.68 8.11
N VAL A 65 2.28 -13.00 8.02
CA VAL A 65 3.21 -12.23 7.18
C VAL A 65 2.98 -12.61 5.73
N VAL A 66 2.80 -11.62 4.88
CA VAL A 66 2.73 -11.83 3.43
C VAL A 66 4.11 -12.25 2.92
N ILE A 67 4.19 -13.43 2.29
CA ILE A 67 5.39 -13.84 1.58
C ILE A 67 5.39 -13.14 0.23
N GLN A 68 6.18 -12.09 0.14
CA GLN A 68 6.26 -11.23 -1.03
C GLN A 68 6.77 -11.99 -2.26
N ASP A 69 6.22 -11.70 -3.43
CA ASP A 69 6.69 -12.20 -4.72
C ASP A 69 8.17 -11.84 -4.93
N GLU A 70 8.95 -12.79 -5.41
CA GLU A 70 10.41 -12.65 -5.58
C GLU A 70 10.79 -11.52 -6.53
N ARG A 71 9.94 -11.21 -7.52
CA ARG A 71 10.19 -10.10 -8.45
C ARG A 71 10.13 -8.77 -7.73
N ILE A 72 9.20 -8.61 -6.79
CA ILE A 72 9.10 -7.40 -5.96
C ILE A 72 10.23 -7.39 -4.92
N ALA A 73 10.53 -8.52 -4.32
CA ALA A 73 11.62 -8.64 -3.35
C ALA A 73 13.01 -8.28 -3.94
N LYS A 74 13.21 -8.45 -5.26
CA LYS A 74 14.41 -7.99 -5.95
C LYS A 74 14.57 -6.47 -5.95
N ILE A 75 13.47 -5.72 -5.85
CA ILE A 75 13.51 -4.25 -5.76
C ILE A 75 13.77 -3.85 -4.31
N SER A 76 12.98 -4.35 -3.37
CA SER A 76 13.17 -4.14 -1.94
C SER A 76 12.73 -5.37 -1.16
N ALA A 77 13.65 -5.97 -0.42
CA ALA A 77 13.43 -7.20 0.36
C ALA A 77 13.17 -6.93 1.85
N SER A 78 13.41 -5.72 2.34
CA SER A 78 13.35 -5.39 3.76
C SER A 78 11.94 -5.30 4.31
N SER A 79 10.96 -4.96 3.45
CA SER A 79 9.55 -4.78 3.81
C SER A 79 8.63 -5.51 2.84
N VAL A 80 7.38 -5.69 3.25
CA VAL A 80 6.29 -5.97 2.30
C VAL A 80 5.98 -4.66 1.59
N ASN A 81 6.19 -4.62 0.26
CA ASN A 81 5.98 -3.44 -0.55
C ASN A 81 4.56 -3.46 -1.12
N THR A 82 3.85 -2.36 -0.99
CA THR A 82 2.42 -2.29 -1.31
C THR A 82 2.12 -1.35 -2.45
N ILE A 83 1.09 -1.69 -3.20
CA ILE A 83 0.52 -0.86 -4.24
C ILE A 83 -0.69 -0.16 -3.63
N ARG A 84 -0.68 1.17 -3.58
CA ARG A 84 -1.84 2.00 -3.30
C ARG A 84 -2.59 2.24 -4.60
N VAL A 85 -3.76 1.63 -4.75
CA VAL A 85 -4.70 1.95 -5.84
C VAL A 85 -5.79 2.85 -5.27
N VAL A 86 -5.93 4.05 -5.83
CA VAL A 86 -7.05 4.94 -5.49
C VAL A 86 -8.16 4.71 -6.49
N THR A 87 -9.34 4.41 -5.98
CA THR A 87 -10.55 4.15 -6.75
C THR A 87 -11.62 5.19 -6.45
N PHE A 88 -12.49 5.43 -7.41
CA PHE A 88 -13.65 6.29 -7.27
C PHE A 88 -14.92 5.56 -7.76
N TYR A 89 -15.95 5.52 -6.92
CA TYR A 89 -17.25 4.93 -7.23
C TYR A 89 -18.19 6.02 -7.77
N THR A 90 -18.57 5.92 -9.04
CA THR A 90 -19.37 6.92 -9.75
C THR A 90 -20.85 6.85 -9.39
N LYS A 91 -21.63 7.87 -9.77
CA LYS A 91 -23.11 7.84 -9.67
C LYS A 91 -23.77 6.78 -10.56
N SER A 92 -23.08 6.36 -11.61
CA SER A 92 -23.53 5.31 -12.54
C SER A 92 -23.12 3.89 -12.11
N ASP A 93 -22.72 3.72 -10.86
CA ASP A 93 -22.30 2.44 -10.26
C ASP A 93 -21.03 1.83 -10.90
N ASP A 94 -20.23 2.65 -11.58
CA ASP A 94 -18.93 2.25 -12.14
C ASP A 94 -17.80 2.54 -11.15
N VAL A 95 -16.71 1.80 -11.29
CA VAL A 95 -15.46 2.05 -10.56
C VAL A 95 -14.41 2.59 -11.51
N ILE A 96 -13.83 3.74 -11.16
CA ILE A 96 -12.74 4.36 -11.91
C ILE A 96 -11.46 4.26 -11.10
N ILE A 97 -10.38 3.85 -11.75
CA ILE A 97 -9.03 3.94 -11.18
C ILE A 97 -8.55 5.39 -11.31
N VAL A 98 -8.41 6.06 -10.18
CA VAL A 98 -7.98 7.46 -10.12
C VAL A 98 -6.47 7.55 -10.28
N SER A 99 -5.75 6.71 -9.54
CA SER A 99 -4.28 6.63 -9.59
C SER A 99 -3.79 5.32 -8.99
N ALA A 100 -2.55 4.98 -9.29
CA ALA A 100 -1.85 3.88 -8.66
C ALA A 100 -0.38 4.25 -8.40
N SER A 101 0.13 3.85 -7.24
CA SER A 101 1.52 4.08 -6.85
C SER A 101 2.04 2.90 -6.05
N MET A 102 3.30 2.52 -6.26
CA MET A 102 3.95 1.47 -5.48
C MET A 102 4.89 2.10 -4.45
N ARG A 103 4.83 1.61 -3.23
CA ARG A 103 5.69 2.02 -2.13
C ARG A 103 6.78 0.97 -1.90
N PHE A 104 7.96 1.45 -1.55
CA PHE A 104 9.11 0.61 -1.23
C PHE A 104 9.74 1.07 0.09
N GLY A 105 10.05 0.10 0.95
CA GLY A 105 10.91 0.36 2.09
C GLY A 105 12.36 0.61 1.65
N VAL A 106 13.10 1.38 2.44
CA VAL A 106 14.51 1.71 2.19
C VAL A 106 15.33 1.30 3.41
N GLY A 107 16.54 0.80 3.17
CA GLY A 107 17.45 0.32 4.20
C GLY A 107 16.92 -0.90 4.93
N THR A 108 16.92 -0.86 6.26
CA THR A 108 16.47 -1.96 7.12
C THR A 108 15.01 -1.83 7.57
N SER A 109 14.26 -0.88 6.99
CA SER A 109 12.86 -0.66 7.34
C SER A 109 12.02 -1.91 7.06
N ILE A 110 11.23 -2.34 8.05
CA ILE A 110 10.28 -3.44 7.90
C ILE A 110 8.93 -2.99 7.33
N VAL A 111 8.75 -1.68 7.13
CA VAL A 111 7.56 -1.06 6.56
C VAL A 111 7.92 -0.22 5.33
N ASP A 112 7.02 -0.16 4.37
CA ASP A 112 7.15 0.59 3.12
C ASP A 112 6.57 2.01 3.19
N ASN A 113 6.12 2.43 4.37
CA ASN A 113 5.41 3.69 4.52
C ASN A 113 6.26 4.90 4.11
N TRP A 114 5.73 5.65 3.16
CA TRP A 114 6.32 6.87 2.63
C TRP A 114 6.60 7.92 3.74
N SER A 115 5.68 8.06 4.70
CA SER A 115 5.87 8.94 5.86
C SER A 115 6.98 8.50 6.83
N SER A 116 7.38 7.22 6.76
CA SER A 116 8.39 6.61 7.64
C SER A 116 9.75 6.39 6.97
N GLY A 117 10.01 7.10 5.87
CA GLY A 117 11.29 7.04 5.15
C GLY A 117 11.30 6.13 3.93
N GLY A 118 10.17 5.54 3.57
CA GLY A 118 10.01 4.83 2.30
C GLY A 118 9.97 5.78 1.09
N ILE A 119 10.09 5.23 -0.09
CA ILE A 119 9.93 5.92 -1.37
C ILE A 119 8.73 5.37 -2.13
N ALA A 120 8.16 6.17 -3.01
CA ALA A 120 7.02 5.75 -3.81
C ALA A 120 7.17 6.19 -5.27
N VAL A 121 6.73 5.32 -6.17
CA VAL A 121 6.75 5.54 -7.62
C VAL A 121 5.35 5.34 -8.19
N GLY A 122 4.93 6.24 -9.08
CA GLY A 122 3.66 6.11 -9.79
C GLY A 122 3.66 4.89 -10.70
N ILE A 123 2.47 4.36 -10.93
CA ILE A 123 2.23 3.26 -11.88
C ILE A 123 1.32 3.77 -12.98
N ASN A 124 1.69 3.52 -14.22
CA ASN A 124 0.77 3.69 -15.33
C ASN A 124 -0.38 2.67 -15.16
N HIS A 125 -1.57 3.15 -14.86
CA HIS A 125 -2.69 2.29 -14.49
C HIS A 125 -3.25 1.44 -15.65
N GLU A 126 -2.93 1.78 -16.90
CA GLU A 126 -3.32 0.96 -18.06
C GLU A 126 -2.39 -0.22 -18.27
N THR A 127 -1.09 -0.04 -17.98
CA THR A 127 -0.06 -1.03 -18.34
C THR A 127 0.58 -1.72 -17.14
N GLY A 128 0.44 -1.18 -15.93
CA GLY A 128 1.16 -1.65 -14.74
C GLY A 128 2.66 -1.29 -14.73
N LYS A 129 3.13 -0.46 -15.68
CA LYS A 129 4.53 -0.06 -15.75
C LYS A 129 4.84 1.02 -14.72
N LEU A 130 5.95 0.85 -13.99
CA LEU A 130 6.41 1.89 -13.07
C LEU A 130 6.84 3.13 -13.84
N MET A 131 6.54 4.30 -13.26
CA MET A 131 7.02 5.57 -13.78
C MET A 131 8.53 5.70 -13.58
N ARG A 132 9.12 6.73 -14.17
CA ARG A 132 10.58 6.90 -14.21
C ARG A 132 11.16 7.32 -12.87
N VAL A 133 10.40 8.08 -12.07
CA VAL A 133 10.89 8.75 -10.87
C VAL A 133 10.05 8.33 -9.68
N ALA A 134 10.71 7.87 -8.64
CA ALA A 134 10.12 7.72 -7.31
C ALA A 134 10.44 8.96 -6.46
N TYR A 135 9.63 9.19 -5.43
CA TYR A 135 9.78 10.31 -4.51
C TYR A 135 9.75 9.84 -3.07
N ASP A 136 10.51 10.48 -2.20
CA ASP A 136 10.29 10.41 -0.76
C ASP A 136 9.34 11.54 -0.30
N LYS A 137 9.00 11.56 0.98
CA LYS A 137 8.12 12.59 1.56
C LYS A 137 8.67 14.03 1.54
N HIS A 138 9.96 14.19 1.27
CA HIS A 138 10.63 15.49 1.17
C HIS A 138 10.71 15.99 -0.28
N GLY A 139 10.27 15.16 -1.25
CA GLY A 139 10.32 15.45 -2.67
C GLY A 139 11.66 15.12 -3.32
N ASN A 140 12.55 14.41 -2.64
CA ASN A 140 13.76 13.92 -3.28
C ASN A 140 13.42 12.87 -4.35
N GLU A 141 14.13 12.95 -5.47
CA GLU A 141 13.90 12.12 -6.66
C GLU A 141 14.85 10.92 -6.71
N TYR A 142 14.29 9.76 -7.09
CA TYR A 142 15.03 8.51 -7.25
C TYR A 142 14.66 7.87 -8.59
N HIS A 143 15.64 7.60 -9.45
CA HIS A 143 15.43 6.90 -10.73
C HIS A 143 15.56 5.37 -10.58
N ALA A 144 16.22 4.94 -9.51
CA ALA A 144 16.41 3.55 -9.13
C ALA A 144 16.24 3.40 -7.63
N HIS A 145 15.91 2.20 -7.17
CA HIS A 145 15.84 1.92 -5.75
C HIS A 145 17.22 2.06 -5.09
N PRO A 146 17.36 2.83 -3.99
CA PRO A 146 18.67 3.16 -3.44
C PRO A 146 19.48 1.95 -2.97
N ASP A 147 18.82 0.91 -2.46
CA ASP A 147 19.52 -0.27 -1.94
C ASP A 147 19.87 -1.29 -3.03
N SER A 148 18.96 -1.53 -3.99
CA SER A 148 19.12 -2.58 -5.00
C SER A 148 19.64 -2.08 -6.34
N GLY A 149 19.54 -0.78 -6.61
CA GLY A 149 19.89 -0.20 -7.91
C GLY A 149 18.90 -0.53 -9.05
N VAL A 150 17.77 -1.17 -8.76
CA VAL A 150 16.77 -1.50 -9.78
C VAL A 150 16.14 -0.23 -10.33
N VAL A 151 16.26 -0.02 -11.64
CA VAL A 151 15.72 1.14 -12.35
C VAL A 151 14.21 1.00 -12.52
N PHE A 152 13.43 1.93 -11.98
CA PHE A 152 11.96 1.83 -11.94
C PHE A 152 11.33 1.74 -13.33
N SER A 153 11.74 2.57 -14.28
CA SER A 153 11.16 2.61 -15.62
C SER A 153 11.33 1.33 -16.45
N THR A 154 12.18 0.41 -16.01
CA THR A 154 12.35 -0.90 -16.65
C THR A 154 11.42 -1.96 -16.09
N TYR A 155 10.65 -1.63 -15.06
CA TYR A 155 9.85 -2.59 -14.32
C TYR A 155 8.37 -2.47 -14.64
N GLN A 156 7.72 -3.64 -14.78
CA GLN A 156 6.27 -3.75 -14.96
C GLN A 156 5.71 -4.69 -13.91
N ILE A 157 4.70 -4.19 -13.20
CA ILE A 157 4.00 -4.94 -12.16
C ILE A 157 3.15 -6.03 -12.79
N GLN A 158 3.25 -7.25 -12.26
CA GLN A 158 2.45 -8.40 -12.66
C GLN A 158 1.96 -9.17 -11.42
N PRO A 159 0.73 -9.70 -11.42
CA PRO A 159 -0.30 -9.62 -12.48
C PRO A 159 -1.18 -8.35 -12.32
N TRP A 160 -0.98 -7.37 -13.20
CA TRP A 160 -1.59 -6.04 -13.06
C TRP A 160 -3.13 -6.06 -13.09
N GLU A 161 -3.72 -6.78 -14.03
CA GLU A 161 -5.18 -6.88 -14.16
C GLU A 161 -5.84 -7.45 -12.91
N GLN A 162 -5.24 -8.46 -12.28
CA GLN A 162 -5.77 -9.03 -11.04
C GLN A 162 -5.70 -8.03 -9.87
N ILE A 163 -4.67 -7.18 -9.83
CA ILE A 163 -4.53 -6.12 -8.83
C ILE A 163 -5.67 -5.11 -8.98
N LEU A 164 -5.96 -4.68 -10.21
CA LEU A 164 -7.09 -3.78 -10.49
C LEU A 164 -8.42 -4.43 -10.13
N GLN A 165 -8.60 -5.71 -10.44
CA GLN A 165 -9.82 -6.45 -10.11
C GLN A 165 -10.05 -6.53 -8.59
N VAL A 166 -8.99 -6.73 -7.79
CA VAL A 166 -9.08 -6.67 -6.32
C VAL A 166 -9.52 -5.28 -5.88
N ALA A 167 -8.91 -4.20 -6.40
CA ALA A 167 -9.26 -2.83 -6.04
C ALA A 167 -10.72 -2.49 -6.39
N GLU A 168 -11.18 -2.88 -7.58
CA GLU A 168 -12.58 -2.69 -8.00
C GLU A 168 -13.56 -3.47 -7.11
N THR A 169 -13.25 -4.72 -6.79
CA THR A 169 -14.09 -5.57 -5.93
C THR A 169 -14.22 -4.95 -4.54
N VAL A 170 -13.11 -4.46 -3.98
CA VAL A 170 -13.09 -3.79 -2.67
C VAL A 170 -13.90 -2.50 -2.71
N GLN A 171 -13.76 -1.69 -3.77
CA GLN A 171 -14.54 -0.46 -3.92
C GLN A 171 -16.04 -0.75 -3.97
N LYS A 172 -16.46 -1.74 -4.74
CA LYS A 172 -17.88 -2.17 -4.83
C LYS A 172 -18.43 -2.70 -3.51
N ALA A 173 -17.57 -3.31 -2.69
CA ALA A 173 -17.94 -3.74 -1.33
C ALA A 173 -18.05 -2.57 -0.32
N CYS A 174 -17.49 -1.40 -0.66
CA CYS A 174 -17.50 -0.20 0.18
C CYS A 174 -18.19 1.01 -0.50
N PRO A 175 -19.43 0.89 -1.00
CA PRO A 175 -20.05 1.93 -1.85
C PRO A 175 -20.33 3.24 -1.10
N PHE A 176 -20.36 3.22 0.24
CA PHE A 176 -20.56 4.41 1.07
C PHE A 176 -19.38 5.39 1.01
N TYR A 177 -18.19 4.88 0.69
CA TYR A 177 -17.00 5.69 0.49
C TYR A 177 -16.77 5.85 -1.01
N ARG A 178 -17.10 7.02 -1.55
CA ARG A 178 -17.00 7.31 -2.98
C ARG A 178 -15.56 7.22 -3.49
N MET A 179 -14.59 7.51 -2.65
CA MET A 179 -13.18 7.38 -2.95
C MET A 179 -12.50 6.62 -1.82
N ILE A 180 -11.76 5.57 -2.17
CA ILE A 180 -10.93 4.81 -1.24
C ILE A 180 -9.54 4.58 -1.80
N GLY A 181 -8.58 4.39 -0.89
CA GLY A 181 -7.25 3.89 -1.21
C GLY A 181 -7.14 2.43 -0.79
N VAL A 182 -6.86 1.56 -1.73
CA VAL A 182 -6.71 0.11 -1.50
C VAL A 182 -5.24 -0.25 -1.53
N ASP A 183 -4.71 -0.77 -0.42
CA ASP A 183 -3.33 -1.22 -0.32
C ASP A 183 -3.26 -2.72 -0.61
N ILE A 184 -2.51 -3.08 -1.64
CA ILE A 184 -2.40 -4.44 -2.16
C ILE A 184 -0.92 -4.82 -2.20
N ALA A 185 -0.57 -5.93 -1.55
CA ALA A 185 0.74 -6.57 -1.71
C ALA A 185 0.68 -7.63 -2.81
N ILE A 186 1.81 -7.93 -3.42
CA ILE A 186 1.94 -9.04 -4.36
C ILE A 186 2.65 -10.18 -3.63
N SER A 187 1.91 -11.24 -3.35
CA SER A 187 2.46 -12.48 -2.81
C SER A 187 2.85 -13.43 -3.93
N LYS A 188 3.54 -14.51 -3.58
CA LYS A 188 3.84 -15.62 -4.49
C LYS A 188 2.57 -16.28 -5.08
N ASP A 189 1.43 -16.14 -4.39
CA ASP A 189 0.16 -16.75 -4.79
C ASP A 189 -0.80 -15.72 -5.45
N GLY A 190 -0.35 -14.48 -5.64
CA GLY A 190 -1.12 -13.40 -6.27
C GLY A 190 -1.33 -12.17 -5.38
N PRO A 191 -2.23 -11.25 -5.78
CA PRO A 191 -2.53 -10.04 -5.02
C PRO A 191 -3.19 -10.33 -3.67
N VAL A 192 -2.75 -9.64 -2.62
CA VAL A 192 -3.30 -9.75 -1.26
C VAL A 192 -3.72 -8.37 -0.78
N LEU A 193 -4.98 -8.22 -0.39
CA LEU A 193 -5.49 -7.01 0.24
C LEU A 193 -4.84 -6.83 1.63
N ILE A 194 -4.20 -5.70 1.85
CA ILE A 194 -3.55 -5.36 3.12
C ILE A 194 -4.44 -4.48 3.97
N GLU A 195 -4.95 -3.37 3.39
CA GLU A 195 -5.84 -2.43 4.09
C GLU A 195 -6.64 -1.57 3.10
N VAL A 196 -7.69 -0.93 3.64
CA VAL A 196 -8.53 0.02 2.92
C VAL A 196 -8.55 1.34 3.66
N ASN A 197 -8.30 2.43 2.95
CA ASN A 197 -8.25 3.79 3.49
C ASN A 197 -9.41 4.61 2.94
N ALA A 198 -10.31 5.09 3.81
CA ALA A 198 -11.48 5.90 3.44
C ALA A 198 -11.11 7.32 2.97
N ASN A 199 -9.95 7.83 3.37
CA ASN A 199 -9.41 9.14 2.98
C ASN A 199 -7.99 8.96 2.43
N PRO A 200 -7.81 8.55 1.16
CA PRO A 200 -6.49 8.43 0.55
C PRO A 200 -5.83 9.81 0.45
N ASP A 201 -4.52 9.86 0.73
CA ASP A 201 -3.72 11.07 0.59
C ASP A 201 -3.58 11.44 -0.89
N ILE A 202 -4.24 12.53 -1.30
CA ILE A 202 -4.23 13.02 -2.68
C ILE A 202 -2.89 13.67 -3.02
N VAL A 203 -2.23 14.34 -2.08
CA VAL A 203 -0.91 14.94 -2.30
C VAL A 203 0.11 13.87 -2.64
N PHE A 204 0.11 12.78 -1.88
CA PHE A 204 0.92 11.60 -2.18
C PHE A 204 0.67 11.08 -3.60
N GLN A 205 -0.61 10.96 -4.00
CA GLN A 205 -0.97 10.45 -5.32
C GLN A 205 -0.50 11.40 -6.44
N GLU A 206 -0.73 12.70 -6.31
CA GLU A 206 -0.31 13.67 -7.33
C GLU A 206 1.22 13.80 -7.43
N GLN A 207 1.93 13.68 -6.33
CA GLN A 207 3.39 13.71 -6.34
C GLN A 207 3.98 12.49 -7.05
N THR A 208 3.41 11.30 -6.86
CA THR A 208 3.96 10.06 -7.40
C THR A 208 3.42 9.71 -8.78
N ALA A 209 2.11 9.85 -9.00
CA ALA A 209 1.43 9.46 -10.25
C ALA A 209 1.12 10.64 -11.18
N GLY A 210 1.39 11.86 -10.74
CA GLY A 210 1.12 13.10 -11.47
C GLY A 210 -0.29 13.64 -11.25
N PRO A 211 -0.61 14.80 -11.83
CA PRO A 211 -1.87 15.50 -11.60
C PRO A 211 -3.08 14.67 -12.01
N LEU A 212 -3.93 14.33 -11.05
CA LEU A 212 -5.07 13.42 -11.25
C LEU A 212 -6.07 13.92 -12.29
N LEU A 213 -6.34 15.22 -12.31
CA LEU A 213 -7.30 15.83 -13.25
C LEU A 213 -6.78 15.95 -14.69
N LYS A 214 -5.53 15.58 -14.98
CA LYS A 214 -5.07 15.39 -16.35
C LYS A 214 -5.62 14.09 -16.97
N ASN A 215 -6.05 13.14 -16.17
CA ASN A 215 -6.76 11.96 -16.66
C ASN A 215 -8.20 12.35 -17.01
N LYS A 216 -8.55 12.29 -18.30
CA LYS A 216 -9.89 12.65 -18.80
C LYS A 216 -11.01 11.84 -18.15
N LYS A 217 -10.79 10.53 -17.89
CA LYS A 217 -11.79 9.68 -17.23
C LYS A 217 -12.07 10.17 -15.81
N VAL A 218 -11.02 10.50 -15.06
CA VAL A 218 -11.14 11.03 -13.70
C VAL A 218 -11.82 12.39 -13.70
N LEU A 219 -11.38 13.28 -14.59
CA LEU A 219 -11.95 14.62 -14.74
C LEU A 219 -13.45 14.58 -15.06
N ASN A 220 -13.86 13.74 -16.01
CA ASN A 220 -15.26 13.60 -16.39
C ASN A 220 -16.11 13.02 -15.24
N ALA A 221 -15.64 11.97 -14.59
CA ALA A 221 -16.34 11.39 -13.46
C ALA A 221 -16.51 12.38 -12.31
N PHE A 222 -15.48 13.16 -12.00
CA PHE A 222 -15.58 14.20 -10.96
C PHE A 222 -16.53 15.34 -11.38
N ALA A 223 -16.62 15.65 -12.67
CA ALA A 223 -17.57 16.63 -13.18
C ALA A 223 -19.02 16.13 -13.07
N GLU A 224 -19.29 14.89 -13.47
CA GLU A 224 -20.62 14.24 -13.36
C GLU A 224 -21.09 14.12 -11.92
N ASP A 225 -20.15 13.98 -10.99
CA ASP A 225 -20.41 13.87 -9.55
C ASP A 225 -20.40 15.24 -8.82
N ASP A 226 -20.33 16.36 -9.56
CA ASP A 226 -20.29 17.73 -9.01
C ASP A 226 -19.10 18.00 -8.06
N LEU A 227 -18.00 17.27 -8.22
CA LEU A 227 -16.81 17.41 -7.38
C LEU A 227 -15.85 18.50 -7.87
N LEU A 228 -16.04 19.04 -9.06
CA LEU A 228 -15.24 20.15 -9.58
C LEU A 228 -15.76 21.48 -9.04
N ILE A 229 -15.10 21.99 -7.99
CA ILE A 229 -15.61 23.14 -7.21
C ILE A 229 -15.17 24.50 -7.72
N ASN A 230 -14.11 24.61 -8.49
CA ASN A 230 -13.60 25.90 -8.96
C ASN A 230 -13.70 26.06 -10.49
N LYS A 231 -13.65 27.33 -10.93
CA LYS A 231 -13.78 27.67 -12.37
C LYS A 231 -12.65 27.07 -13.22
N TYR A 232 -11.46 26.92 -12.67
CA TYR A 232 -10.29 26.39 -13.41
C TYR A 232 -10.46 24.88 -13.68
N GLN A 233 -10.95 24.13 -12.71
CA GLN A 233 -11.28 22.72 -12.90
C GLN A 233 -12.37 22.55 -13.96
N LYS A 234 -13.41 23.40 -13.93
CA LYS A 234 -14.48 23.42 -14.94
C LYS A 234 -13.98 23.85 -16.33
N MET A 235 -12.95 24.69 -16.41
CA MET A 235 -12.32 25.05 -17.68
C MET A 235 -11.57 23.88 -18.33
N LEU A 236 -10.99 22.97 -17.55
CA LEU A 236 -10.33 21.77 -18.08
C LEU A 236 -11.27 20.90 -18.92
N LEU A 237 -12.57 20.85 -18.57
CA LEU A 237 -13.59 20.12 -19.34
C LEU A 237 -13.83 20.72 -20.73
N LYS A 238 -13.57 22.02 -20.92
CA LYS A 238 -13.82 22.72 -22.19
C LYS A 238 -12.63 22.66 -23.15
N SER A 239 -11.46 22.28 -22.65
CA SER A 239 -10.21 22.20 -23.42
C SER A 239 -9.90 20.78 -23.91
N THR A 240 -10.81 19.85 -23.66
CA THR A 240 -10.76 18.44 -24.06
C THR A 240 -11.76 18.11 -25.14
#